data_9149fbd85e1ac49a0bfc77b570eab58f
#
_entry.id   9149fbd85e1ac49a0bfc77b570eab58f
#
_cell.length_a   1.000
_cell.length_b   1.000
_cell.length_c   1.000
_cell.angle_alpha   90.00
_cell.angle_beta   90.00
_cell.angle_gamma   90.00
#
_symmetry.space_group_name_H-M   'P 1'
#
loop_
_entity.id
_entity.type
_entity.pdbx_description
1 polymer ?
#
loop_
_entity_poly.entity_id
_entity_poly.type
_entity_poly.pdbx_seq_one_letter_code
_entity_poly.pdbx_strand_id
1 'polypeptide(L)'
;MPQLDAIGIVSSDLERSRAFYRLLGVEIAEGDDHVEATLPNGLRLMFDTESVIRSFRPEWHRETGNQLALAFACASPADVDETYARVVEAGFHGDKEPWDAFWGHRYAQLQDPDGVGIDLYAAL
;
A
#
# COMPACT_ATOMS: atom_id res chain seq x y z
N MET A 1 -19.87 -9.97 -17.66
CA MET A 1 -18.47 -10.19 -17.30
C MET A 1 -18.13 -9.47 -16.00
N PRO A 2 -17.51 -10.14 -15.04
CA PRO A 2 -17.01 -9.46 -13.85
C PRO A 2 -15.95 -8.45 -14.21
N GLN A 3 -15.80 -7.43 -13.36
CA GLN A 3 -14.75 -6.40 -13.50
C GLN A 3 -13.95 -6.32 -12.21
N LEU A 4 -12.64 -6.12 -12.32
CA LEU A 4 -11.82 -5.87 -11.15
C LEU A 4 -12.24 -4.52 -10.54
N ASP A 5 -12.72 -4.54 -9.31
CA ASP A 5 -13.33 -3.38 -8.66
C ASP A 5 -12.55 -2.92 -7.44
N ALA A 6 -11.93 -3.86 -6.72
CA ALA A 6 -11.26 -3.55 -5.47
C ALA A 6 -10.12 -4.53 -5.20
N ILE A 7 -9.17 -4.08 -4.38
CA ILE A 7 -8.08 -4.90 -3.86
C ILE A 7 -8.27 -5.00 -2.36
N GLY A 8 -8.29 -6.22 -1.83
CA GLY A 8 -8.44 -6.47 -0.41
C GLY A 8 -7.09 -6.67 0.27
N ILE A 9 -6.90 -6.02 1.40
CA ILE A 9 -5.70 -6.12 2.23
C ILE A 9 -6.14 -6.49 3.63
N VAL A 10 -5.53 -7.50 4.22
CA VAL A 10 -5.78 -7.86 5.62
C VAL A 10 -4.81 -7.07 6.49
N SER A 11 -5.36 -6.20 7.33
CA SER A 11 -4.58 -5.33 8.20
C SER A 11 -4.49 -5.91 9.60
N SER A 12 -3.29 -5.97 10.14
CA SER A 12 -3.07 -6.36 11.53
C SER A 12 -3.36 -5.22 12.51
N ASP A 13 -3.38 -3.98 12.00
CA ASP A 13 -3.59 -2.77 12.81
C ASP A 13 -4.06 -1.65 11.89
N LEU A 14 -5.37 -1.37 11.91
CA LEU A 14 -5.97 -0.37 11.02
C LEU A 14 -5.38 1.03 11.21
N GLU A 15 -5.02 1.41 12.44
CA GLU A 15 -4.44 2.73 12.68
C GLU A 15 -3.07 2.86 12.02
N ARG A 16 -2.25 1.82 12.07
CA ARG A 16 -0.97 1.84 11.36
C ARG A 16 -1.16 1.84 9.85
N SER A 17 -2.14 1.08 9.35
CA SER A 17 -2.47 1.11 7.93
C SER A 17 -2.90 2.50 7.49
N ARG A 18 -3.77 3.17 8.27
CA ARG A 18 -4.20 4.55 7.98
C ARG A 18 -3.00 5.50 7.94
N ALA A 19 -2.12 5.42 8.92
CA ALA A 19 -0.95 6.29 9.00
C ALA A 19 -0.03 6.09 7.80
N PHE A 20 0.21 4.85 7.40
CA PHE A 20 1.05 4.52 6.27
C PHE A 20 0.44 5.04 4.95
N TYR A 21 -0.79 4.65 4.65
CA TYR A 21 -1.41 4.98 3.36
C TYR A 21 -1.70 6.48 3.23
N ARG A 22 -1.93 7.18 4.35
CA ARG A 22 -2.06 8.64 4.32
C ARG A 22 -0.80 9.31 3.78
N LEU A 23 0.38 8.77 4.06
CA LEU A 23 1.65 9.28 3.52
C LEU A 23 1.75 9.11 2.01
N LEU A 24 0.95 8.22 1.43
CA LEU A 24 0.86 8.00 -0.01
C LEU A 24 -0.36 8.71 -0.63
N GLY A 25 -1.03 9.56 0.14
CA GLY A 25 -2.20 10.30 -0.36
C GLY A 25 -3.50 9.49 -0.37
N VAL A 26 -3.54 8.35 0.31
CA VAL A 26 -4.73 7.50 0.39
C VAL A 26 -5.40 7.69 1.74
N GLU A 27 -6.63 8.21 1.73
CA GLU A 27 -7.43 8.39 2.95
C GLU A 27 -8.37 7.21 3.13
N ILE A 28 -8.11 6.43 4.18
CA ILE A 28 -8.94 5.28 4.55
C ILE A 28 -10.06 5.78 5.46
N ALA A 29 -11.29 5.38 5.16
CA ALA A 29 -12.45 5.76 5.95
C ALA A 29 -12.36 5.28 7.40
N GLU A 30 -13.08 5.95 8.29
CA GLU A 30 -13.18 5.54 9.69
C GLU A 30 -13.94 4.22 9.83
N GLY A 31 -13.67 3.50 10.89
CA GLY A 31 -14.31 2.22 11.21
C GLY A 31 -13.33 1.27 11.87
N ASP A 32 -13.86 0.16 12.41
CA ASP A 32 -13.10 -0.73 13.26
C ASP A 32 -12.82 -2.11 12.64
N ASP A 33 -13.58 -2.52 11.63
CA ASP A 33 -13.53 -3.89 11.12
C ASP A 33 -13.22 -3.96 9.64
N HIS A 34 -14.09 -3.41 8.81
CA HIS A 34 -13.92 -3.30 7.37
C HIS A 34 -13.97 -1.83 7.00
N VAL A 35 -12.92 -1.33 6.37
CA VAL A 35 -12.85 0.06 5.93
C VAL A 35 -12.32 0.13 4.51
N GLU A 36 -12.59 1.22 3.83
CA GLU A 36 -12.25 1.37 2.42
C GLU A 36 -11.67 2.73 2.13
N ALA A 37 -10.90 2.78 1.04
CA ALA A 37 -10.49 4.02 0.40
C ALA A 37 -10.84 3.93 -1.07
N THR A 38 -11.49 4.97 -1.60
CA THR A 38 -11.76 5.08 -3.04
C THR A 38 -10.70 5.97 -3.66
N LEU A 39 -9.98 5.45 -4.65
CA LEU A 39 -8.93 6.16 -5.34
C LEU A 39 -9.53 7.06 -6.43
N PRO A 40 -8.82 8.11 -6.88
CA PRO A 40 -9.33 9.01 -7.93
C PRO A 40 -9.72 8.31 -9.23
N ASN A 41 -9.09 7.17 -9.54
CA ASN A 41 -9.40 6.38 -10.73
C ASN A 41 -10.60 5.44 -10.54
N GLY A 42 -11.25 5.46 -9.38
CA GLY A 42 -12.39 4.63 -9.06
C GLY A 42 -12.07 3.27 -8.44
N LEU A 43 -10.80 2.84 -8.48
CA LEU A 43 -10.40 1.60 -7.81
C LEU A 43 -10.51 1.78 -6.30
N ARG A 44 -10.96 0.73 -5.59
CA ARG A 44 -11.06 0.77 -4.13
C ARG A 44 -9.99 -0.11 -3.50
N LEU A 45 -9.45 0.34 -2.39
CA LEU A 45 -8.68 -0.51 -1.48
C LEU A 45 -9.58 -0.84 -0.30
N MET A 46 -9.72 -2.11 0.00
CA MET A 46 -10.51 -2.59 1.14
C MET A 46 -9.56 -3.12 2.19
N PHE A 47 -9.78 -2.75 3.44
CA PHE A 47 -8.96 -3.19 4.56
C PHE A 47 -9.85 -3.91 5.55
N ASP A 48 -9.56 -5.18 5.81
CA ASP A 48 -10.26 -5.98 6.80
C ASP A 48 -9.32 -6.33 7.93
N THR A 49 -9.83 -6.34 9.15
CA THR A 49 -9.07 -6.86 10.28
C THR A 49 -8.95 -8.38 10.17
N GLU A 50 -7.96 -8.94 10.85
CA GLU A 50 -7.81 -10.40 10.92
C GLU A 50 -9.04 -11.06 11.53
N SER A 51 -9.66 -10.41 12.51
CA SER A 51 -10.88 -10.89 13.15
C SER A 51 -12.03 -11.02 12.14
N VAL A 52 -12.23 -10.01 11.28
CA VAL A 52 -13.24 -10.07 10.24
C VAL A 52 -12.99 -11.23 9.28
N ILE A 53 -11.76 -11.38 8.81
CA ILE A 53 -11.41 -12.46 7.88
C ILE A 53 -11.67 -13.83 8.51
N ARG A 54 -11.26 -14.03 9.77
CA ARG A 54 -11.48 -15.30 10.46
C ARG A 54 -12.93 -15.58 10.76
N SER A 55 -13.80 -14.56 10.76
CA SER A 55 -15.24 -14.75 10.98
C SER A 55 -15.90 -15.59 9.88
N PHE A 56 -15.35 -15.56 8.67
CA PHE A 56 -15.85 -16.39 7.55
C PHE A 56 -14.79 -17.35 6.98
N ARG A 57 -13.54 -17.21 7.41
CA ARG A 57 -12.43 -18.13 7.07
C ARG A 57 -11.67 -18.46 8.34
N PRO A 58 -12.20 -19.33 9.21
CA PRO A 58 -11.59 -19.57 10.52
C PRO A 58 -10.14 -20.07 10.47
N GLU A 59 -9.74 -20.71 9.39
CA GLU A 59 -8.39 -21.26 9.22
C GLU A 59 -7.41 -20.29 8.60
N TRP A 60 -7.87 -19.06 8.30
CA TRP A 60 -6.98 -18.07 7.70
C TRP A 60 -5.77 -17.79 8.61
N HIS A 61 -4.60 -17.76 8.03
CA HIS A 61 -3.37 -17.32 8.66
C HIS A 61 -2.60 -16.43 7.69
N ARG A 62 -1.76 -15.57 8.23
CA ARG A 62 -0.98 -14.64 7.42
C ARG A 62 0.12 -15.39 6.69
N GLU A 63 0.14 -15.26 5.37
CA GLU A 63 1.18 -15.80 4.53
C GLU A 63 2.39 -14.86 4.52
N THR A 64 3.57 -15.41 4.29
CA THR A 64 4.80 -14.66 4.12
C THR A 64 5.18 -14.59 2.65
N GLY A 65 5.88 -13.53 2.26
CA GLY A 65 6.30 -13.29 0.89
C GLY A 65 5.31 -12.43 0.10
N ASN A 66 5.78 -11.86 -1.00
CA ASN A 66 5.02 -10.92 -1.81
C ASN A 66 5.04 -11.35 -3.27
N GLN A 67 3.87 -11.68 -3.81
CA GLN A 67 3.68 -11.88 -5.24
C GLN A 67 3.01 -10.69 -5.91
N LEU A 68 2.50 -9.75 -5.12
CA LEU A 68 1.82 -8.56 -5.62
C LEU A 68 2.47 -7.33 -5.02
N ALA A 69 2.49 -6.26 -5.79
CA ALA A 69 2.87 -4.94 -5.33
C ALA A 69 1.85 -3.91 -5.80
N LEU A 70 1.65 -2.87 -5.02
CA LEU A 70 0.85 -1.72 -5.41
C LEU A 70 1.81 -0.65 -5.91
N ALA A 71 1.68 -0.26 -7.17
CA ALA A 71 2.55 0.74 -7.76
C ALA A 71 1.86 2.10 -7.78
N PHE A 72 2.51 3.09 -7.16
CA PHE A 72 2.01 4.46 -7.08
C PHE A 72 2.82 5.34 -8.02
N ALA A 73 2.13 5.98 -8.96
CA ALA A 73 2.75 6.96 -9.84
C ALA A 73 2.94 8.27 -9.08
N CYS A 74 4.17 8.75 -9.03
CA CYS A 74 4.53 10.04 -8.45
C CYS A 74 4.57 11.11 -9.54
N ALA A 75 4.46 12.37 -9.15
CA ALA A 75 4.40 13.49 -10.08
C ALA A 75 5.75 13.73 -10.81
N SER A 76 6.85 13.37 -10.18
CA SER A 76 8.19 13.60 -10.69
C SER A 76 9.20 12.67 -10.02
N PRO A 77 10.43 12.54 -10.57
CA PRO A 77 11.51 11.82 -9.86
C PRO A 77 11.78 12.36 -8.46
N ALA A 78 11.73 13.69 -8.27
CA ALA A 78 11.89 14.29 -6.96
C ALA A 78 10.78 13.87 -5.99
N ASP A 79 9.55 13.70 -6.48
CA ASP A 79 8.42 13.24 -5.66
C ASP A 79 8.62 11.80 -5.19
N VAL A 80 9.24 10.95 -6.00
CA VAL A 80 9.62 9.59 -5.57
C VAL A 80 10.56 9.67 -4.37
N ASP A 81 11.61 10.49 -4.46
CA ASP A 81 12.61 10.64 -3.40
C ASP A 81 11.98 11.20 -2.12
N GLU A 82 11.18 12.23 -2.24
CA GLU A 82 10.54 12.89 -1.10
C GLU A 82 9.52 11.98 -0.41
N THR A 83 8.72 11.27 -1.19
CA THR A 83 7.73 10.34 -0.65
C THR A 83 8.39 9.18 0.08
N TYR A 84 9.42 8.60 -0.53
CA TYR A 84 10.20 7.54 0.13
C TYR A 84 10.77 8.03 1.46
N ALA A 85 11.40 9.20 1.47
CA ALA A 85 12.00 9.76 2.69
C ALA A 85 10.96 9.97 3.79
N ARG A 86 9.79 10.53 3.45
CA ARG A 86 8.71 10.76 4.44
C ARG A 86 8.24 9.45 5.06
N VAL A 87 8.07 8.42 4.25
CA VAL A 87 7.60 7.11 4.73
C VAL A 87 8.62 6.48 5.67
N VAL A 88 9.89 6.48 5.30
CA VAL A 88 10.96 5.90 6.11
C VAL A 88 11.16 6.71 7.41
N GLU A 89 11.13 8.03 7.34
CA GLU A 89 11.23 8.90 8.52
C GLU A 89 10.07 8.70 9.49
N ALA A 90 8.90 8.32 8.98
CA ALA A 90 7.75 8.01 9.82
C ALA A 90 7.85 6.63 10.49
N GLY A 91 8.92 5.87 10.24
CA GLY A 91 9.20 4.59 10.89
C GLY A 91 8.73 3.37 10.11
N PHE A 92 8.36 3.51 8.85
CA PHE A 92 7.94 2.40 8.02
C PHE A 92 9.12 1.82 7.24
N HIS A 93 8.94 0.61 6.72
CA HIS A 93 10.02 -0.16 6.13
C HIS A 93 10.30 0.23 4.68
N GLY A 94 11.57 0.60 4.39
CA GLY A 94 12.05 0.79 3.04
C GLY A 94 12.79 -0.45 2.56
N ASP A 95 12.42 -0.96 1.39
CA ASP A 95 13.07 -2.12 0.79
C ASP A 95 14.23 -1.70 -0.12
N LYS A 96 14.01 -0.69 -0.93
CA LYS A 96 15.02 -0.20 -1.86
C LYS A 96 14.90 1.30 -2.03
N GLU A 97 16.00 1.99 -1.74
CA GLU A 97 16.09 3.44 -1.91
C GLU A 97 15.86 3.85 -3.36
N PRO A 98 15.40 5.09 -3.61
CA PRO A 98 15.23 5.59 -4.96
C PRO A 98 16.47 5.43 -5.83
N TRP A 99 16.25 4.93 -7.03
CA TRP A 99 17.32 4.78 -8.04
C TRP A 99 16.76 5.01 -9.44
N ASP A 100 17.65 5.27 -10.38
CA ASP A 100 17.29 5.38 -11.79
C ASP A 100 17.33 3.99 -12.41
N ALA A 101 16.14 3.42 -12.62
CA ALA A 101 16.02 2.08 -13.13
C ALA A 101 16.30 2.02 -14.64
N PHE A 102 16.84 0.90 -15.11
CA PHE A 102 17.23 0.75 -16.51
C PHE A 102 16.06 0.91 -17.49
N TRP A 103 14.82 0.74 -17.00
CA TRP A 103 13.61 0.87 -17.83
C TRP A 103 13.08 2.31 -17.93
N GLY A 104 13.84 3.31 -17.46
CA GLY A 104 13.51 4.71 -17.67
C GLY A 104 12.67 5.36 -16.59
N HIS A 105 12.65 4.82 -15.39
CA HIS A 105 11.92 5.38 -14.25
C HIS A 105 12.85 5.65 -13.07
N ARG A 106 12.55 6.72 -12.33
CA ARG A 106 12.98 6.84 -10.94
C ARG A 106 12.08 5.94 -10.14
N TYR A 107 12.63 5.01 -9.40
CA TYR A 107 11.90 3.93 -8.77
C TYR A 107 12.31 3.77 -7.31
N ALA A 108 11.39 3.34 -6.46
CA ALA A 108 11.70 3.00 -5.07
C ALA A 108 10.73 1.94 -4.58
N GLN A 109 11.12 1.17 -3.58
CA GLN A 109 10.29 0.11 -3.03
C GLN A 109 10.19 0.21 -1.51
N LEU A 110 8.98 0.05 -1.01
CA LEU A 110 8.61 0.08 0.39
C LEU A 110 7.76 -1.14 0.71
N GLN A 111 7.48 -1.32 1.99
CA GLN A 111 6.43 -2.24 2.43
C GLN A 111 5.44 -1.50 3.31
N ASP A 112 4.16 -1.86 3.18
CA ASP A 112 3.16 -1.39 4.12
C ASP A 112 3.35 -2.10 5.48
N PRO A 113 2.60 -1.73 6.54
CA PRO A 113 2.78 -2.35 7.85
C PRO A 113 2.56 -3.87 7.89
N ASP A 114 1.88 -4.43 6.90
CA ASP A 114 1.58 -5.86 6.84
C ASP A 114 2.41 -6.60 5.79
N GLY A 115 3.43 -5.94 5.22
CA GLY A 115 4.34 -6.56 4.27
C GLY A 115 3.89 -6.50 2.82
N VAL A 116 2.83 -5.74 2.51
CA VAL A 116 2.43 -5.54 1.11
C VAL A 116 3.48 -4.70 0.40
N GLY A 117 3.94 -5.16 -0.75
CA GLY A 117 4.91 -4.43 -1.56
C GLY A 117 4.33 -3.14 -2.12
N ILE A 118 5.05 -2.05 -1.97
CA ILE A 118 4.67 -0.73 -2.49
C ILE A 118 5.80 -0.23 -3.37
N ASP A 119 5.50 0.04 -4.61
CA ASP A 119 6.43 0.65 -5.55
C ASP A 119 6.06 2.11 -5.77
N LEU A 120 7.06 2.97 -5.80
CA LEU A 120 6.92 4.38 -6.17
C LEU A 120 7.68 4.60 -7.46
N TYR A 121 7.11 5.32 -8.42
CA TYR A 121 7.79 5.55 -9.68
C TYR A 121 7.38 6.85 -10.35
N ALA A 122 8.29 7.35 -11.19
CA ALA A 122 8.03 8.45 -12.10
C ALA A 122 8.98 8.32 -13.30
N ALA A 123 8.53 8.75 -14.47
CA ALA A 123 9.38 8.77 -15.65
C ALA A 123 10.58 9.71 -15.46
N LEU A 124 11.73 9.27 -15.93
CA LEU A 124 12.95 10.09 -15.95
C LEU A 124 12.90 11.14 -17.04
#